data_af166a257d6ae5eafbbeef6bc73c4823
#
_entry.id   af166a257d6ae5eafbbeef6bc73c4823
#
_cell.length_a   1.000
_cell.length_b   1.000
_cell.length_c   1.000
_cell.angle_alpha   90.00
_cell.angle_beta   90.00
_cell.angle_gamma   90.00
#
_symmetry.space_group_name_H-M   'P 1'
#
loop_
_entity.id
_entity.type
_entity.pdbx_description
1 polymer ?
#
loop_
_entity_poly.entity_id
_entity_poly.type
_entity_poly.pdbx_seq_one_letter_code
_entity_poly.pdbx_strand_id
1 'polypeptide(L)'
;MALNLDRGVCAAAFACAAAVTAVSPAVAQEKLKPVVLRFAADFSPPPHPAAMALQYFAERLPQVIPGSQARIYYAGALYTIPEAFEAMRQGNLEMSWMQMGKAAPVEPRMMAVVGPGVLTTVGAVDSLEKTKTYQELVARLATNQHIKVFGAAHMSFGMGVGGSKRYLKPEDFTGRKVRSMGPVENASLSSWKASPVVMAFGEVPSALQSGVIDGLMTSIGGWLAVREQAPYYTTGGAGAFTGDYYMVAASERWWNRLPKPTQAVLEKLVQETIQKEKELNWCVDKMTYEKYGTKDPSKPGVYWMTPQEVQQLVAAVGDASQRYVKSKLPPDATGLVDQFAKEGRALDKANPPGSSWVEKIDCSKYAGQIVIK
;
A
#
# COMPACT_ATOMS: atom_id res chain seq x y z
N MET A 1 -100.29 -19.07 -39.64
CA MET A 1 -101.02 -18.68 -38.44
C MET A 1 -100.00 -18.15 -37.44
N ALA A 2 -100.27 -16.88 -36.95
CA ALA A 2 -99.60 -16.12 -35.89
C ALA A 2 -98.05 -16.00 -35.99
N LEU A 3 -97.55 -14.88 -36.40
CA LEU A 3 -97.19 -13.64 -35.66
C LEU A 3 -96.64 -13.85 -34.28
N ASN A 4 -95.38 -13.40 -34.06
CA ASN A 4 -95.14 -12.39 -33.10
C ASN A 4 -93.75 -11.70 -33.29
N LEU A 5 -93.82 -10.39 -33.36
CA LEU A 5 -92.67 -9.44 -33.19
C LEU A 5 -92.13 -9.50 -31.77
N ASP A 6 -90.85 -9.35 -31.64
CA ASP A 6 -90.39 -8.60 -30.50
C ASP A 6 -89.11 -7.81 -30.77
N ARG A 7 -89.07 -6.69 -30.13
CA ARG A 7 -88.17 -5.52 -30.34
C ARG A 7 -86.81 -5.77 -29.67
N GLY A 8 -85.74 -5.58 -30.42
CA GLY A 8 -84.42 -5.54 -29.90
C GLY A 8 -84.05 -4.12 -29.40
N VAL A 9 -83.58 -4.00 -28.19
CA VAL A 9 -83.04 -2.80 -27.58
C VAL A 9 -81.53 -2.82 -27.74
N CYS A 10 -80.99 -1.82 -28.49
CA CYS A 10 -79.56 -1.58 -28.53
C CYS A 10 -79.08 -0.93 -27.25
N ALA A 11 -78.26 -1.61 -26.47
CA ALA A 11 -77.52 -1.04 -25.37
C ALA A 11 -76.09 -0.71 -25.86
N ALA A 12 -75.82 0.57 -26.03
CA ALA A 12 -74.48 1.05 -26.30
C ALA A 12 -73.69 1.09 -24.99
N ALA A 13 -72.69 0.21 -24.85
CA ALA A 13 -71.76 0.21 -23.75
C ALA A 13 -70.62 1.18 -24.05
N PHE A 14 -70.61 2.32 -23.38
CA PHE A 14 -69.45 3.23 -23.34
C PHE A 14 -68.34 2.60 -22.49
N ALA A 15 -67.26 2.13 -23.10
CA ALA A 15 -66.03 1.72 -22.43
C ALA A 15 -65.17 2.97 -22.17
N CYS A 16 -65.20 3.51 -20.94
CA CYS A 16 -64.20 4.46 -20.49
C CYS A 16 -62.88 3.76 -20.25
N ALA A 17 -61.97 3.88 -21.19
CA ALA A 17 -60.56 3.51 -21.02
C ALA A 17 -59.89 4.56 -20.12
N ALA A 18 -59.74 4.28 -18.83
CA ALA A 18 -58.91 5.05 -17.93
C ALA A 18 -57.43 4.80 -18.27
N ALA A 19 -56.81 5.71 -18.98
CA ALA A 19 -55.35 5.70 -19.20
C ALA A 19 -54.67 5.99 -17.86
N VAL A 20 -54.24 4.93 -17.13
CA VAL A 20 -53.34 5.04 -15.99
C VAL A 20 -51.97 5.40 -16.56
N THR A 21 -51.62 6.67 -16.58
CA THR A 21 -50.26 7.14 -16.82
C THR A 21 -49.43 6.71 -15.60
N ALA A 22 -48.71 5.62 -15.72
CA ALA A 22 -47.66 5.24 -14.81
C ALA A 22 -46.57 6.28 -14.82
N VAL A 23 -46.63 7.25 -13.92
CA VAL A 23 -45.53 8.18 -13.65
C VAL A 23 -44.46 7.33 -12.95
N SER A 24 -43.54 6.73 -13.72
CA SER A 24 -42.31 6.21 -13.15
C SER A 24 -41.58 7.37 -12.49
N PRO A 25 -41.24 7.29 -11.20
CA PRO A 25 -40.39 8.29 -10.60
C PRO A 25 -39.06 8.24 -11.35
N ALA A 26 -38.77 9.27 -12.12
CA ALA A 26 -37.43 9.50 -12.65
C ALA A 26 -36.55 9.67 -11.42
N VAL A 27 -35.87 8.60 -10.99
CA VAL A 27 -34.78 8.70 -10.02
C VAL A 27 -33.77 9.62 -10.70
N ALA A 28 -33.73 10.86 -10.26
CA ALA A 28 -32.76 11.85 -10.74
C ALA A 28 -31.39 11.22 -10.51
N GLN A 29 -30.75 10.78 -11.59
CA GLN A 29 -29.41 10.21 -11.54
C GLN A 29 -28.51 11.31 -11.02
N GLU A 30 -28.14 11.22 -9.75
CA GLU A 30 -27.32 12.22 -9.06
C GLU A 30 -26.01 12.37 -9.86
N LYS A 31 -25.75 13.57 -10.40
CA LYS A 31 -24.61 13.80 -11.29
C LYS A 31 -23.31 13.66 -10.50
N LEU A 32 -22.29 13.07 -11.13
CA LEU A 32 -20.93 13.05 -10.62
C LEU A 32 -20.47 14.50 -10.35
N LYS A 33 -19.97 14.75 -9.15
CA LYS A 33 -19.40 16.05 -8.79
C LYS A 33 -17.88 16.01 -9.02
N PRO A 34 -17.31 16.96 -9.77
CA PRO A 34 -15.87 17.08 -9.91
C PRO A 34 -15.17 17.17 -8.56
N VAL A 35 -14.00 16.55 -8.46
CA VAL A 35 -13.15 16.60 -7.27
C VAL A 35 -11.78 17.17 -7.63
N VAL A 36 -11.31 18.11 -6.82
CA VAL A 36 -9.92 18.56 -6.82
C VAL A 36 -9.33 18.09 -5.51
N LEU A 37 -8.31 17.23 -5.57
CA LEU A 37 -7.71 16.63 -4.38
C LEU A 37 -6.19 16.72 -4.40
N ARG A 38 -5.62 16.83 -3.21
CA ARG A 38 -4.18 16.68 -2.96
C ARG A 38 -3.93 15.27 -2.48
N PHE A 39 -2.88 14.67 -3.03
CA PHE A 39 -2.45 13.32 -2.66
C PHE A 39 -1.02 13.38 -2.14
N ALA A 40 -0.83 13.19 -0.83
CA ALA A 40 0.49 13.19 -0.22
C ALA A 40 1.08 11.77 -0.17
N ALA A 41 2.35 11.64 -0.52
CA ALA A 41 3.10 10.39 -0.47
C ALA A 41 4.54 10.65 -0.03
N ASP A 42 5.15 9.69 0.69
CA ASP A 42 6.51 9.84 1.19
C ASP A 42 7.57 9.09 0.37
N PHE A 43 7.16 8.35 -0.65
CA PHE A 43 8.06 7.67 -1.57
C PHE A 43 8.52 8.57 -2.71
N SER A 44 9.64 8.18 -3.35
CA SER A 44 10.23 8.93 -4.47
C SER A 44 9.28 8.99 -5.68
N PRO A 45 9.46 9.98 -6.58
CA PRO A 45 8.79 10.00 -7.88
C PRO A 45 9.07 8.74 -8.71
N PRO A 46 8.42 8.56 -9.88
CA PRO A 46 8.76 7.48 -10.80
C PRO A 46 10.28 7.42 -11.07
N PRO A 47 10.86 6.20 -11.18
CA PRO A 47 10.18 4.93 -11.47
C PRO A 47 9.70 4.14 -10.24
N HIS A 48 9.50 4.76 -9.08
CA HIS A 48 8.94 4.05 -7.92
C HIS A 48 7.55 3.48 -8.24
N PRO A 49 7.26 2.19 -7.99
CA PRO A 49 6.01 1.54 -8.41
C PRO A 49 4.75 2.26 -7.92
N ALA A 50 4.71 2.63 -6.63
CA ALA A 50 3.57 3.36 -6.07
C ALA A 50 3.39 4.76 -6.69
N ALA A 51 4.50 5.42 -7.10
CA ALA A 51 4.43 6.69 -7.79
C ALA A 51 3.85 6.54 -9.21
N MET A 52 4.21 5.47 -9.92
CA MET A 52 3.65 5.15 -11.24
C MET A 52 2.15 4.83 -11.13
N ALA A 53 1.73 4.13 -10.08
CA ALA A 53 0.30 3.89 -9.81
C ALA A 53 -0.45 5.19 -9.50
N LEU A 54 0.15 6.12 -8.75
CA LEU A 54 -0.46 7.44 -8.53
C LEU A 54 -0.54 8.30 -9.79
N GLN A 55 0.42 8.18 -10.72
CA GLN A 55 0.29 8.82 -12.04
C GLN A 55 -0.91 8.26 -12.80
N TYR A 56 -1.05 6.92 -12.83
CA TYR A 56 -2.23 6.28 -13.41
C TYR A 56 -3.52 6.81 -12.78
N PHE A 57 -3.59 6.94 -11.46
CA PHE A 57 -4.74 7.52 -10.76
C PHE A 57 -5.04 8.95 -11.26
N ALA A 58 -4.01 9.80 -11.33
CA ALA A 58 -4.17 11.20 -11.73
C ALA A 58 -4.63 11.36 -13.18
N GLU A 59 -4.16 10.50 -14.08
CA GLU A 59 -4.54 10.47 -15.49
C GLU A 59 -5.97 9.93 -15.69
N ARG A 60 -6.36 8.91 -14.90
CA ARG A 60 -7.69 8.30 -15.00
C ARG A 60 -8.79 9.10 -14.35
N LEU A 61 -8.48 9.85 -13.29
CA LEU A 61 -9.47 10.60 -12.51
C LEU A 61 -10.36 11.50 -13.37
N PRO A 62 -9.84 12.41 -14.24
CA PRO A 62 -10.69 13.25 -15.09
C PRO A 62 -11.46 12.48 -16.17
N GLN A 63 -11.03 11.25 -16.52
CA GLN A 63 -11.72 10.39 -17.48
C GLN A 63 -12.96 9.75 -16.87
N VAL A 64 -12.92 9.39 -15.58
CA VAL A 64 -14.04 8.74 -14.87
C VAL A 64 -14.92 9.73 -14.11
N ILE A 65 -14.37 10.86 -13.69
CA ILE A 65 -15.09 11.98 -13.06
C ILE A 65 -14.69 13.27 -13.77
N PRO A 66 -15.40 13.66 -14.85
CA PRO A 66 -15.04 14.84 -15.67
C PRO A 66 -14.89 16.12 -14.84
N GLY A 67 -13.87 16.92 -15.17
CA GLY A 67 -13.54 18.15 -14.45
C GLY A 67 -12.76 17.95 -13.15
N SER A 68 -12.40 16.71 -12.81
CA SER A 68 -11.62 16.41 -11.62
C SER A 68 -10.11 16.52 -11.87
N GLN A 69 -9.34 16.75 -10.79
CA GLN A 69 -7.88 16.84 -10.81
C GLN A 69 -7.28 16.29 -9.51
N ALA A 70 -6.22 15.51 -9.63
CA ALA A 70 -5.37 15.13 -8.49
C ALA A 70 -4.00 15.83 -8.59
N ARG A 71 -3.58 16.47 -7.50
CA ARG A 71 -2.23 17.02 -7.33
C ARG A 71 -1.44 16.10 -6.41
N ILE A 72 -0.40 15.47 -6.95
CA ILE A 72 0.41 14.50 -6.22
C ILE A 72 1.67 15.18 -5.70
N TYR A 73 1.99 14.92 -4.42
CA TYR A 73 3.17 15.43 -3.74
C TYR A 73 3.98 14.23 -3.25
N TYR A 74 5.16 14.01 -3.84
CA TYR A 74 6.06 12.90 -3.54
C TYR A 74 7.08 13.28 -2.47
N ALA A 75 7.78 12.28 -1.95
CA ALA A 75 8.93 12.40 -1.06
C ALA A 75 8.69 13.26 0.20
N GLY A 76 7.46 13.32 0.68
CA GLY A 76 7.10 14.13 1.84
C GLY A 76 7.06 15.63 1.58
N ALA A 77 7.04 16.07 0.30
CA ALA A 77 7.12 17.49 -0.07
C ALA A 77 5.96 18.36 0.44
N LEU A 78 4.79 17.78 0.69
CA LEU A 78 3.65 18.49 1.28
C LEU A 78 3.55 18.27 2.78
N TYR A 79 3.66 17.00 3.19
CA TYR A 79 3.56 16.55 4.58
C TYR A 79 4.44 15.31 4.79
N THR A 80 5.09 15.20 5.93
CA THR A 80 5.58 13.92 6.46
C THR A 80 4.40 12.99 6.77
N ILE A 81 4.63 11.69 6.98
CA ILE A 81 3.53 10.76 7.27
C ILE A 81 2.73 11.13 8.53
N PRO A 82 3.34 11.47 9.68
CA PRO A 82 2.58 11.92 10.85
C PRO A 82 1.76 13.20 10.58
N GLU A 83 2.33 14.15 9.84
CA GLU A 83 1.62 15.39 9.46
C GLU A 83 0.48 15.12 8.49
N ALA A 84 0.67 14.25 7.49
CA ALA A 84 -0.38 13.86 6.54
C ALA A 84 -1.54 13.18 7.25
N PHE A 85 -1.23 12.29 8.22
CA PHE A 85 -2.23 11.63 9.05
C PHE A 85 -3.08 12.67 9.81
N GLU A 86 -2.43 13.61 10.50
CA GLU A 86 -3.10 14.65 11.25
C GLU A 86 -3.89 15.60 10.33
N ALA A 87 -3.33 15.98 9.17
CA ALA A 87 -3.99 16.83 8.18
C ALA A 87 -5.26 16.16 7.62
N MET A 88 -5.24 14.84 7.36
CA MET A 88 -6.45 14.10 6.95
C MET A 88 -7.48 14.05 8.09
N ARG A 89 -7.06 13.79 9.31
CA ARG A 89 -7.93 13.77 10.49
C ARG A 89 -8.67 15.10 10.67
N GLN A 90 -7.99 16.21 10.44
CA GLN A 90 -8.57 17.56 10.52
C GLN A 90 -9.38 17.94 9.26
N GLY A 91 -9.26 17.23 8.14
CA GLY A 91 -9.88 17.55 6.87
C GLY A 91 -9.10 18.55 6.02
N ASN A 92 -7.82 18.77 6.35
CA ASN A 92 -6.91 19.68 5.66
C ASN A 92 -6.11 19.01 4.53
N LEU A 93 -6.21 17.69 4.38
CA LEU A 93 -5.67 16.89 3.28
C LEU A 93 -6.72 15.89 2.83
N GLU A 94 -6.89 15.72 1.54
CA GLU A 94 -7.91 14.85 0.97
C GLU A 94 -7.50 13.38 1.06
N MET A 95 -6.30 13.03 0.53
CA MET A 95 -5.82 11.65 0.45
C MET A 95 -4.33 11.53 0.75
N SER A 96 -3.93 10.36 1.24
CA SER A 96 -2.51 10.02 1.41
C SER A 96 -2.27 8.55 1.14
N TRP A 97 -1.07 8.26 0.62
CA TRP A 97 -0.50 6.93 0.51
C TRP A 97 0.64 6.82 1.52
N MET A 98 0.39 6.11 2.61
CA MET A 98 1.22 6.16 3.81
C MET A 98 1.88 4.83 4.10
N GLN A 99 3.13 4.86 4.54
CA GLN A 99 3.79 3.73 5.16
C GLN A 99 3.26 3.54 6.60
N MET A 100 2.77 2.33 6.91
CA MET A 100 2.10 2.05 8.19
C MET A 100 3.00 2.29 9.40
N GLY A 101 4.25 1.82 9.37
CA GLY A 101 5.18 1.98 10.48
C GLY A 101 5.50 3.45 10.80
N LYS A 102 5.48 4.33 9.81
CA LYS A 102 5.72 5.76 10.00
C LYS A 102 4.54 6.52 10.60
N ALA A 103 3.35 5.94 10.60
CA ALA A 103 2.18 6.50 11.28
C ALA A 103 2.22 6.30 12.81
N ALA A 104 3.16 5.51 13.32
CA ALA A 104 3.28 5.16 14.74
C ALA A 104 3.29 6.35 15.72
N PRO A 105 3.89 7.51 15.43
CA PRO A 105 3.85 8.66 16.34
C PRO A 105 2.43 9.16 16.65
N VAL A 106 1.49 8.98 15.73
CA VAL A 106 0.08 9.43 15.84
C VAL A 106 -0.89 8.29 16.12
N GLU A 107 -0.59 7.07 15.65
CA GLU A 107 -1.35 5.84 15.96
C GLU A 107 -0.37 4.66 16.18
N PRO A 108 0.10 4.48 17.41
CA PRO A 108 1.11 3.45 17.71
C PRO A 108 0.68 2.02 17.34
N ARG A 109 -0.62 1.73 17.33
CA ARG A 109 -1.14 0.40 16.98
C ARG A 109 -0.81 -0.03 15.55
N MET A 110 -0.52 0.93 14.66
CA MET A 110 -0.08 0.65 13.28
C MET A 110 1.22 -0.18 13.24
N MET A 111 2.04 -0.12 14.28
CA MET A 111 3.23 -0.96 14.38
C MET A 111 2.93 -2.44 14.59
N ALA A 112 1.72 -2.80 15.03
CA ALA A 112 1.39 -4.21 15.30
C ALA A 112 1.45 -5.11 14.05
N VAL A 113 1.31 -4.53 12.86
CA VAL A 113 1.42 -5.25 11.57
C VAL A 113 2.78 -5.08 10.90
N VAL A 114 3.75 -4.44 11.59
CA VAL A 114 5.10 -4.18 11.07
C VAL A 114 6.11 -5.07 11.78
N GLY A 115 7.01 -5.67 11.02
CA GLY A 115 8.13 -6.42 11.56
C GLY A 115 8.62 -7.54 10.64
N PRO A 116 9.91 -7.91 10.72
CA PRO A 116 10.46 -8.98 9.90
C PRO A 116 9.91 -10.35 10.29
N GLY A 117 9.83 -11.25 9.32
CA GLY A 117 9.52 -12.67 9.53
C GLY A 117 8.04 -12.98 9.81
N VAL A 118 7.11 -12.04 9.64
CA VAL A 118 5.67 -12.28 9.90
C VAL A 118 4.90 -12.67 8.65
N LEU A 119 5.01 -11.90 7.56
CA LEU A 119 4.48 -12.25 6.24
C LEU A 119 5.68 -12.41 5.30
N THR A 120 5.99 -13.64 4.91
CA THR A 120 7.24 -13.95 4.21
C THR A 120 7.04 -14.33 2.74
N THR A 121 5.81 -14.68 2.34
CA THR A 121 5.48 -15.00 0.97
C THR A 121 4.71 -13.86 0.28
N VAL A 122 4.83 -13.78 -1.04
CA VAL A 122 4.09 -12.78 -1.85
C VAL A 122 2.59 -12.88 -1.61
N GLY A 123 2.04 -14.09 -1.59
CA GLY A 123 0.62 -14.31 -1.38
C GLY A 123 0.15 -13.98 0.03
N ALA A 124 1.01 -14.15 1.05
CA ALA A 124 0.69 -13.74 2.41
C ALA A 124 0.64 -12.21 2.52
N VAL A 125 1.62 -11.52 1.94
CA VAL A 125 1.63 -10.04 1.88
C VAL A 125 0.40 -9.51 1.14
N ASP A 126 0.03 -10.11 0.01
CA ASP A 126 -1.17 -9.75 -0.75
C ASP A 126 -2.48 -10.03 0.01
N SER A 127 -2.41 -10.88 1.03
CA SER A 127 -3.54 -11.25 1.89
C SER A 127 -3.59 -10.51 3.23
N LEU A 128 -2.75 -9.50 3.46
CA LEU A 128 -2.69 -8.72 4.72
C LEU A 128 -4.08 -8.25 5.17
N GLU A 129 -4.89 -7.75 4.26
CA GLU A 129 -6.23 -7.21 4.54
C GLU A 129 -7.22 -8.25 5.09
N LYS A 130 -6.93 -9.55 4.93
CA LYS A 130 -7.73 -10.66 5.46
C LYS A 130 -7.45 -10.94 6.93
N THR A 131 -6.38 -10.37 7.51
CA THR A 131 -6.06 -10.54 8.92
C THR A 131 -7.04 -9.76 9.79
N LYS A 132 -7.43 -10.35 10.91
CA LYS A 132 -8.28 -9.66 11.90
C LYS A 132 -7.57 -8.44 12.46
N THR A 133 -6.26 -8.56 12.70
CA THR A 133 -5.44 -7.44 13.19
C THR A 133 -5.53 -6.22 12.26
N TYR A 134 -5.37 -6.41 10.94
CA TYR A 134 -5.52 -5.30 9.98
C TYR A 134 -6.94 -4.72 9.99
N GLN A 135 -7.96 -5.57 10.00
CA GLN A 135 -9.36 -5.15 10.02
C GLN A 135 -9.71 -4.36 11.29
N GLU A 136 -9.19 -4.76 12.45
CA GLU A 136 -9.35 -4.03 13.71
C GLU A 136 -8.67 -2.64 13.64
N LEU A 137 -7.47 -2.56 13.07
CA LEU A 137 -6.76 -1.29 12.86
C LEU A 137 -7.56 -0.36 11.95
N VAL A 138 -8.05 -0.86 10.81
CA VAL A 138 -8.85 -0.07 9.85
C VAL A 138 -10.14 0.43 10.49
N ALA A 139 -10.87 -0.44 11.20
CA ALA A 139 -12.09 -0.04 11.91
C ALA A 139 -11.81 1.06 12.94
N ARG A 140 -10.71 0.95 13.69
CA ARG A 140 -10.29 1.94 14.66
C ARG A 140 -9.90 3.28 14.02
N LEU A 141 -9.21 3.25 12.87
CA LEU A 141 -8.87 4.48 12.14
C LEU A 141 -10.14 5.23 11.72
N ALA A 142 -11.15 4.53 11.25
CA ALA A 142 -12.43 5.12 10.90
C ALA A 142 -13.13 5.72 12.12
N THR A 143 -13.29 4.95 13.21
CA THR A 143 -14.08 5.37 14.36
C THR A 143 -13.41 6.44 15.22
N ASN A 144 -12.08 6.36 15.40
CA ASN A 144 -11.37 7.19 16.39
C ASN A 144 -10.53 8.29 15.74
N GLN A 145 -10.16 8.13 14.48
CA GLN A 145 -9.25 9.05 13.81
C GLN A 145 -9.90 9.75 12.59
N HIS A 146 -11.14 9.38 12.24
CA HIS A 146 -11.85 9.93 11.08
C HIS A 146 -11.07 9.77 9.76
N ILE A 147 -10.42 8.62 9.61
CA ILE A 147 -9.67 8.24 8.41
C ILE A 147 -10.35 7.05 7.75
N LYS A 148 -10.78 7.24 6.51
CA LYS A 148 -11.24 6.15 5.64
C LYS A 148 -10.03 5.48 5.01
N VAL A 149 -9.86 4.20 5.24
CA VAL A 149 -8.88 3.37 4.56
C VAL A 149 -9.54 2.69 3.36
N PHE A 150 -8.87 2.70 2.21
CA PHE A 150 -9.31 2.01 1.00
C PHE A 150 -8.68 0.63 0.87
N GLY A 151 -7.45 0.44 1.34
CA GLY A 151 -6.76 -0.83 1.29
C GLY A 151 -5.29 -0.71 1.62
N ALA A 152 -4.64 -1.88 1.69
CA ALA A 152 -3.21 -2.02 1.80
C ALA A 152 -2.58 -2.14 0.41
N ALA A 153 -1.38 -1.58 0.27
CA ALA A 153 -0.55 -1.72 -0.91
C ALA A 153 0.85 -2.23 -0.51
N HIS A 154 1.61 -2.69 -1.48
CA HIS A 154 2.90 -3.29 -1.21
C HIS A 154 4.01 -2.23 -1.21
N MET A 155 5.03 -2.43 -0.38
CA MET A 155 6.23 -1.60 -0.48
C MET A 155 7.22 -2.16 -1.50
N SER A 156 7.42 -3.47 -1.48
CA SER A 156 8.22 -4.27 -2.39
C SER A 156 8.11 -5.74 -1.99
N PHE A 157 8.21 -6.64 -2.95
CA PHE A 157 8.41 -8.06 -2.66
C PHE A 157 9.89 -8.38 -2.42
N GLY A 158 10.77 -7.46 -2.77
CA GLY A 158 12.20 -7.54 -2.53
C GLY A 158 12.70 -6.44 -1.58
N MET A 159 12.08 -6.31 -0.39
CA MET A 159 12.59 -5.41 0.64
C MET A 159 13.99 -5.82 1.08
N GLY A 160 14.89 -4.84 1.26
CA GLY A 160 16.27 -5.16 1.54
C GLY A 160 17.11 -4.00 2.04
N VAL A 161 18.43 -4.18 1.96
CA VAL A 161 19.43 -3.20 2.36
C VAL A 161 20.40 -2.92 1.22
N GLY A 162 20.51 -1.64 0.84
CA GLY A 162 21.52 -1.14 -0.10
C GLY A 162 22.70 -0.50 0.62
N GLY A 163 23.87 -0.53 0.00
CA GLY A 163 25.06 0.13 0.54
C GLY A 163 26.29 0.08 -0.34
N SER A 164 27.37 0.69 0.11
CA SER A 164 28.70 0.59 -0.53
C SER A 164 29.33 -0.79 -0.38
N LYS A 165 28.78 -1.63 0.52
CA LYS A 165 29.18 -3.03 0.76
C LYS A 165 27.94 -3.90 0.89
N ARG A 166 28.11 -5.21 0.75
CA ARG A 166 27.08 -6.20 0.90
C ARG A 166 26.77 -6.44 2.38
N TYR A 167 25.48 -6.66 2.69
CA TYR A 167 24.95 -7.02 4.02
C TYR A 167 24.31 -8.40 3.92
N LEU A 168 24.99 -9.45 4.40
CA LEU A 168 24.51 -10.84 4.34
C LEU A 168 24.21 -11.43 5.70
N LYS A 169 24.94 -11.00 6.72
CA LYS A 169 24.86 -11.55 8.08
C LYS A 169 24.93 -10.43 9.11
N PRO A 170 24.52 -10.67 10.35
CA PRO A 170 24.48 -9.66 11.41
C PRO A 170 25.80 -8.90 11.57
N GLU A 171 26.94 -9.58 11.42
CA GLU A 171 28.28 -8.98 11.59
C GLU A 171 28.58 -7.89 10.55
N ASP A 172 27.99 -7.98 9.36
CA ASP A 172 28.19 -6.98 8.29
C ASP A 172 27.57 -5.62 8.65
N PHE A 173 26.64 -5.59 9.58
CA PHE A 173 25.98 -4.40 10.09
C PHE A 173 26.73 -3.74 11.25
N THR A 174 27.66 -4.45 11.90
CA THR A 174 28.32 -3.97 13.13
C THR A 174 28.98 -2.62 12.91
N GLY A 175 28.55 -1.61 13.69
CA GLY A 175 29.07 -0.25 13.65
C GLY A 175 28.67 0.56 12.42
N ARG A 176 27.85 0.00 11.51
CA ARG A 176 27.39 0.71 10.30
C ARG A 176 26.23 1.63 10.62
N LYS A 177 26.28 2.82 10.05
CA LYS A 177 25.16 3.77 10.07
C LYS A 177 24.20 3.42 8.95
N VAL A 178 23.09 2.77 9.28
CA VAL A 178 22.12 2.31 8.27
C VAL A 178 20.81 3.08 8.43
N ARG A 179 20.40 3.73 7.34
CA ARG A 179 19.09 4.39 7.33
C ARG A 179 17.99 3.36 7.44
N SER A 180 17.12 3.54 8.40
CA SER A 180 15.89 2.77 8.57
C SER A 180 14.69 3.49 7.95
N MET A 181 13.59 2.77 7.84
CA MET A 181 12.32 3.33 7.39
C MET A 181 11.42 3.77 8.56
N GLY A 182 11.70 3.24 9.76
CA GLY A 182 10.91 3.56 10.93
C GLY A 182 11.45 2.93 12.22
N PRO A 183 10.74 3.13 13.34
CA PRO A 183 11.24 2.71 14.66
C PRO A 183 11.27 1.19 14.86
N VAL A 184 10.46 0.42 14.14
CA VAL A 184 10.48 -1.05 14.23
C VAL A 184 11.74 -1.60 13.55
N GLU A 185 12.11 -1.04 12.40
CA GLU A 185 13.35 -1.39 11.71
C GLU A 185 14.59 -0.99 12.50
N ASN A 186 14.51 0.09 13.30
CA ASN A 186 15.59 0.45 14.24
C ASN A 186 15.88 -0.68 15.23
N ALA A 187 14.85 -1.35 15.74
CA ALA A 187 15.03 -2.48 16.65
C ALA A 187 15.74 -3.66 15.97
N SER A 188 15.40 -3.96 14.71
CA SER A 188 16.09 -4.99 13.92
C SER A 188 17.56 -4.61 13.67
N LEU A 189 17.82 -3.40 13.17
CA LEU A 189 19.17 -2.91 12.91
C LEU A 189 20.04 -2.91 14.17
N SER A 190 19.48 -2.48 15.30
CA SER A 190 20.19 -2.51 16.59
C SER A 190 20.53 -3.92 17.04
N SER A 191 19.67 -4.92 16.76
CA SER A 191 19.94 -6.33 17.04
C SER A 191 21.13 -6.85 16.24
N TRP A 192 21.37 -6.30 15.04
CA TRP A 192 22.55 -6.59 14.22
C TRP A 192 23.74 -5.65 14.53
N LYS A 193 23.68 -4.90 15.64
CA LYS A 193 24.72 -3.95 16.08
C LYS A 193 25.01 -2.84 15.08
N ALA A 194 24.05 -2.48 14.22
CA ALA A 194 24.09 -1.27 13.43
C ALA A 194 23.75 -0.05 14.28
N SER A 195 24.07 1.14 13.77
CA SER A 195 23.62 2.43 14.26
C SER A 195 22.50 2.93 13.34
N PRO A 196 21.21 2.72 13.69
CA PRO A 196 20.12 3.14 12.82
C PRO A 196 19.99 4.66 12.76
N VAL A 197 19.73 5.18 11.57
CA VAL A 197 19.51 6.62 11.31
C VAL A 197 18.13 6.78 10.64
N VAL A 198 17.27 7.62 11.23
CA VAL A 198 15.95 7.93 10.65
C VAL A 198 16.07 9.22 9.83
N MET A 199 15.71 9.16 8.56
CA MET A 199 15.67 10.33 7.67
C MET A 199 14.66 10.14 6.54
N ALA A 200 14.19 11.25 5.97
CA ALA A 200 13.34 11.24 4.79
C ALA A 200 14.10 10.67 3.58
N PHE A 201 13.38 10.02 2.64
CA PHE A 201 14.05 9.39 1.48
C PHE A 201 14.77 10.43 0.60
N GLY A 202 14.25 11.66 0.50
CA GLY A 202 14.88 12.73 -0.29
C GLY A 202 16.29 13.13 0.18
N GLU A 203 16.64 12.85 1.45
CA GLU A 203 17.96 13.16 2.04
C GLU A 203 18.98 12.04 1.80
N VAL A 204 18.52 10.82 1.45
CA VAL A 204 19.36 9.62 1.35
C VAL A 204 20.49 9.74 0.32
N PRO A 205 20.29 10.25 -0.92
CA PRO A 205 21.38 10.34 -1.89
C PRO A 205 22.56 11.17 -1.38
N SER A 206 22.29 12.33 -0.79
CA SER A 206 23.35 13.21 -0.23
C SER A 206 24.00 12.60 1.01
N ALA A 207 23.21 11.92 1.86
CA ALA A 207 23.72 11.27 3.07
C ALA A 207 24.65 10.08 2.75
N LEU A 208 24.35 9.30 1.70
CA LEU A 208 25.23 8.24 1.19
C LEU A 208 26.51 8.83 0.60
N GLN A 209 26.37 9.89 -0.22
CA GLN A 209 27.52 10.53 -0.88
C GLN A 209 28.49 11.16 0.12
N SER A 210 27.98 11.77 1.20
CA SER A 210 28.77 12.40 2.24
C SER A 210 29.25 11.44 3.34
N GLY A 211 28.85 10.15 3.33
CA GLY A 211 29.19 9.17 4.36
C GLY A 211 28.49 9.40 5.70
N VAL A 212 27.42 10.17 5.71
CA VAL A 212 26.55 10.31 6.90
C VAL A 212 25.88 8.96 7.21
N ILE A 213 25.56 8.19 6.18
CA ILE A 213 25.10 6.79 6.29
C ILE A 213 25.96 5.87 5.40
N ASP A 214 26.15 4.63 5.84
CA ASP A 214 26.87 3.56 5.11
C ASP A 214 25.92 2.75 4.21
N GLY A 215 24.63 2.78 4.49
CA GLY A 215 23.62 2.02 3.77
C GLY A 215 22.20 2.42 4.16
N LEU A 216 21.23 1.81 3.50
CA LEU A 216 19.82 2.09 3.73
C LEU A 216 18.96 0.84 3.60
N MET A 217 17.99 0.69 4.49
CA MET A 217 16.82 -0.17 4.26
C MET A 217 15.87 0.53 3.29
N THR A 218 15.43 -0.19 2.26
CA THR A 218 14.53 0.34 1.25
C THR A 218 13.91 -0.78 0.39
N SER A 219 12.96 -0.45 -0.46
CA SER A 219 12.47 -1.30 -1.53
C SER A 219 13.48 -1.38 -2.70
N ILE A 220 13.33 -2.37 -3.57
CA ILE A 220 14.10 -2.42 -4.84
C ILE A 220 13.87 -1.14 -5.65
N GLY A 221 12.63 -0.66 -5.75
CA GLY A 221 12.32 0.60 -6.44
C GLY A 221 13.00 1.82 -5.82
N GLY A 222 13.13 1.86 -4.49
CA GLY A 222 13.90 2.88 -3.79
C GLY A 222 15.41 2.76 -4.03
N TRP A 223 15.93 1.54 -4.04
CA TRP A 223 17.35 1.30 -4.34
C TRP A 223 17.74 1.78 -5.75
N LEU A 224 16.90 1.59 -6.73
CA LEU A 224 17.16 2.08 -8.11
C LEU A 224 17.50 3.57 -8.15
N ALA A 225 16.91 4.37 -7.28
CA ALA A 225 17.16 5.80 -7.23
C ALA A 225 18.53 6.17 -6.63
N VAL A 226 19.18 5.26 -5.91
CA VAL A 226 20.46 5.50 -5.19
C VAL A 226 21.55 4.46 -5.51
N ARG A 227 21.34 3.61 -6.53
CA ARG A 227 22.23 2.48 -6.81
C ARG A 227 23.67 2.89 -7.16
N GLU A 228 23.88 4.12 -7.63
CA GLU A 228 25.24 4.63 -7.93
C GLU A 228 26.03 4.86 -6.64
N GLN A 229 25.38 5.33 -5.58
CA GLN A 229 25.98 5.52 -4.25
C GLN A 229 25.96 4.22 -3.41
N ALA A 230 24.99 3.34 -3.66
CA ALA A 230 24.79 2.08 -2.95
C ALA A 230 24.75 0.89 -3.94
N PRO A 231 25.87 0.54 -4.60
CA PRO A 231 25.88 -0.44 -5.70
C PRO A 231 25.51 -1.87 -5.29
N TYR A 232 25.58 -2.20 -4.01
CA TYR A 232 25.21 -3.51 -3.48
C TYR A 232 23.82 -3.42 -2.89
N TYR A 233 22.94 -4.34 -3.27
CA TYR A 233 21.62 -4.49 -2.69
C TYR A 233 21.37 -5.95 -2.32
N THR A 234 20.97 -6.19 -1.09
CA THR A 234 20.65 -7.52 -0.56
C THR A 234 19.19 -7.58 -0.18
N THR A 235 18.49 -8.59 -0.67
CA THR A 235 17.10 -8.88 -0.28
C THR A 235 16.92 -10.36 -0.01
N GLY A 236 16.01 -10.70 0.87
CA GLY A 236 15.56 -12.06 1.14
C GLY A 236 14.09 -12.29 0.77
N GLY A 237 13.54 -11.40 -0.05
CA GLY A 237 12.13 -11.41 -0.41
C GLY A 237 11.25 -10.63 0.57
N ALA A 238 9.94 -10.84 0.46
CA ALA A 238 8.95 -10.21 1.31
C ALA A 238 9.22 -10.56 2.79
N GLY A 239 9.21 -9.57 3.66
CA GLY A 239 9.33 -9.77 5.10
C GLY A 239 10.71 -10.14 5.65
N ALA A 240 11.76 -10.33 4.83
CA ALA A 240 13.08 -10.75 5.33
C ALA A 240 13.75 -9.69 6.22
N PHE A 241 13.77 -8.44 5.79
CA PHE A 241 14.39 -7.33 6.52
C PHE A 241 13.39 -6.48 7.28
N THR A 242 12.20 -6.33 6.72
CA THR A 242 11.06 -5.65 7.33
C THR A 242 9.77 -6.16 6.71
N GLY A 243 8.69 -6.15 7.49
CA GLY A 243 7.33 -6.39 7.02
C GLY A 243 6.53 -5.11 7.17
N ASP A 244 6.91 -4.02 6.51
CA ASP A 244 6.11 -2.80 6.49
C ASP A 244 5.31 -2.70 5.17
N TYR A 245 4.19 -2.00 5.23
CA TYR A 245 3.20 -1.95 4.16
C TYR A 245 2.74 -0.51 3.95
N TYR A 246 2.21 -0.25 2.76
CA TYR A 246 1.49 0.97 2.49
C TYR A 246 0.00 0.83 2.81
N MET A 247 -0.60 1.96 3.15
CA MET A 247 -2.02 2.14 3.31
C MET A 247 -2.48 3.33 2.47
N VAL A 248 -3.54 3.13 1.70
CA VAL A 248 -4.19 4.21 0.93
C VAL A 248 -5.40 4.69 1.71
N ALA A 249 -5.41 5.97 2.04
CA ALA A 249 -6.42 6.53 2.92
C ALA A 249 -6.88 7.92 2.49
N ALA A 250 -8.03 8.32 3.01
CA ALA A 250 -8.59 9.65 2.83
C ALA A 250 -9.11 10.22 4.15
N SER A 251 -9.21 11.54 4.22
CA SER A 251 -9.99 12.22 5.22
C SER A 251 -11.45 11.81 5.13
N GLU A 252 -11.98 11.20 6.21
CA GLU A 252 -13.39 10.83 6.26
C GLU A 252 -14.31 12.07 6.15
N ARG A 253 -13.86 13.20 6.72
CA ARG A 253 -14.59 14.48 6.64
C ARG A 253 -14.71 14.98 5.19
N TRP A 254 -13.66 14.86 4.40
CA TRP A 254 -13.69 15.20 2.98
C TRP A 254 -14.54 14.18 2.22
N TRP A 255 -14.32 12.89 2.42
CA TRP A 255 -15.02 11.80 1.76
C TRP A 255 -16.54 11.89 1.91
N ASN A 256 -17.02 12.15 3.14
CA ASN A 256 -18.44 12.20 3.45
C ASN A 256 -19.18 13.43 2.84
N ARG A 257 -18.42 14.43 2.36
CA ARG A 257 -19.00 15.58 1.61
C ARG A 257 -19.20 15.29 0.12
N LEU A 258 -18.65 14.18 -0.38
CA LEU A 258 -18.83 13.77 -1.77
C LEU A 258 -20.21 13.12 -1.98
N PRO A 259 -20.90 13.38 -3.10
CA PRO A 259 -22.11 12.64 -3.46
C PRO A 259 -21.83 11.13 -3.55
N LYS A 260 -22.81 10.30 -3.19
CA LYS A 260 -22.65 8.85 -3.24
C LYS A 260 -22.18 8.28 -4.59
N PRO A 261 -22.71 8.74 -5.76
CA PRO A 261 -22.20 8.32 -7.05
C PRO A 261 -20.71 8.67 -7.26
N THR A 262 -20.29 9.86 -6.82
CA THR A 262 -18.88 10.28 -6.90
C THR A 262 -18.00 9.41 -5.99
N GLN A 263 -18.46 9.10 -4.76
CA GLN A 263 -17.76 8.18 -3.86
C GLN A 263 -17.56 6.80 -4.52
N ALA A 264 -18.61 6.23 -5.11
CA ALA A 264 -18.55 4.89 -5.72
C ALA A 264 -17.54 4.82 -6.89
N VAL A 265 -17.54 5.84 -7.77
CA VAL A 265 -16.60 5.90 -8.90
C VAL A 265 -15.17 6.12 -8.40
N LEU A 266 -14.97 7.02 -7.44
CA LEU A 266 -13.65 7.30 -6.88
C LEU A 266 -13.10 6.09 -6.10
N GLU A 267 -13.93 5.40 -5.33
CA GLU A 267 -13.53 4.18 -4.61
C GLU A 267 -13.06 3.09 -5.58
N LYS A 268 -13.82 2.87 -6.67
CA LYS A 268 -13.43 1.93 -7.71
C LYS A 268 -12.08 2.31 -8.33
N LEU A 269 -11.86 3.58 -8.65
CA LEU A 269 -10.58 4.05 -9.21
C LEU A 269 -9.42 3.84 -8.22
N VAL A 270 -9.64 4.07 -6.92
CA VAL A 270 -8.60 3.82 -5.90
C VAL A 270 -8.28 2.33 -5.82
N GLN A 271 -9.29 1.44 -5.86
CA GLN A 271 -9.06 -0.01 -5.87
C GLN A 271 -8.28 -0.46 -7.11
N GLU A 272 -8.65 0.06 -8.30
CA GLU A 272 -7.90 -0.18 -9.55
C GLU A 272 -6.43 0.30 -9.41
N THR A 273 -6.23 1.44 -8.73
CA THR A 273 -4.89 1.99 -8.50
C THR A 273 -4.05 1.15 -7.56
N ILE A 274 -4.64 0.63 -6.47
CA ILE A 274 -3.97 -0.30 -5.54
C ILE A 274 -3.59 -1.59 -6.27
N GLN A 275 -4.50 -2.15 -7.07
CA GLN A 275 -4.20 -3.33 -7.88
C GLN A 275 -3.08 -3.06 -8.88
N LYS A 276 -3.12 -1.92 -9.56
CA LYS A 276 -2.08 -1.49 -10.49
C LYS A 276 -0.71 -1.36 -9.81
N GLU A 277 -0.69 -0.84 -8.58
CA GLU A 277 0.53 -0.75 -7.79
C GLU A 277 1.13 -2.13 -7.49
N LYS A 278 0.32 -3.10 -7.07
CA LYS A 278 0.77 -4.47 -6.81
C LYS A 278 1.41 -5.11 -8.05
N GLU A 279 0.81 -4.90 -9.22
CA GLU A 279 1.35 -5.37 -10.50
C GLU A 279 2.68 -4.69 -10.86
N LEU A 280 2.73 -3.35 -10.74
CA LEU A 280 3.93 -2.57 -11.03
C LEU A 280 5.07 -2.92 -10.06
N ASN A 281 4.74 -3.10 -8.79
CA ASN A 281 5.70 -3.47 -7.76
C ASN A 281 6.40 -4.80 -8.07
N TRP A 282 5.60 -5.83 -8.36
CA TRP A 282 6.12 -7.13 -8.79
C TRP A 282 7.00 -7.00 -10.04
N CYS A 283 6.53 -6.27 -11.04
CA CYS A 283 7.24 -6.16 -12.31
C CYS A 283 8.52 -5.32 -12.19
N VAL A 284 8.54 -4.24 -11.39
CA VAL A 284 9.77 -3.50 -11.11
C VAL A 284 10.78 -4.39 -10.39
N ASP A 285 10.37 -5.12 -9.37
CA ASP A 285 11.26 -6.01 -8.62
C ASP A 285 11.85 -7.10 -9.53
N LYS A 286 11.00 -7.77 -10.33
CA LYS A 286 11.39 -8.82 -11.26
C LYS A 286 12.35 -8.29 -12.35
N MET A 287 11.97 -7.24 -13.06
CA MET A 287 12.78 -6.66 -14.13
C MET A 287 14.09 -6.08 -13.61
N THR A 288 14.10 -5.52 -12.40
CA THR A 288 15.32 -5.05 -11.75
C THR A 288 16.25 -6.22 -11.44
N TYR A 289 15.72 -7.33 -10.93
CA TYR A 289 16.52 -8.53 -10.69
C TYR A 289 17.02 -9.15 -12.00
N GLU A 290 16.22 -9.17 -13.06
CA GLU A 290 16.66 -9.64 -14.39
C GLU A 290 17.83 -8.81 -14.93
N LYS A 291 17.84 -7.49 -14.70
CA LYS A 291 18.89 -6.58 -15.19
C LYS A 291 20.13 -6.51 -14.29
N TYR A 292 19.94 -6.45 -12.98
CA TYR A 292 20.99 -6.19 -11.98
C TYR A 292 21.23 -7.34 -11.01
N GLY A 293 20.51 -8.46 -11.17
CA GLY A 293 20.66 -9.61 -10.30
C GLY A 293 22.04 -10.27 -10.40
N THR A 294 22.55 -10.71 -9.28
CA THR A 294 23.81 -11.47 -9.21
C THR A 294 23.64 -12.67 -8.29
N LYS A 295 24.28 -13.78 -8.66
CA LYS A 295 24.44 -14.96 -7.79
C LYS A 295 25.73 -14.92 -6.97
N ASP A 296 26.65 -14.01 -7.31
CA ASP A 296 27.89 -13.81 -6.60
C ASP A 296 27.75 -12.63 -5.63
N PRO A 297 27.73 -12.85 -4.31
CA PRO A 297 27.54 -11.80 -3.33
C PRO A 297 28.70 -10.77 -3.31
N SER A 298 29.86 -11.10 -3.88
CA SER A 298 30.99 -10.17 -3.99
C SER A 298 30.80 -9.11 -5.10
N LYS A 299 29.86 -9.33 -6.02
CA LYS A 299 29.60 -8.43 -7.15
C LYS A 299 28.55 -7.38 -6.80
N PRO A 300 28.64 -6.15 -7.36
CA PRO A 300 27.55 -5.19 -7.30
C PRO A 300 26.24 -5.73 -7.90
N GLY A 301 25.12 -5.12 -7.53
CA GLY A 301 23.80 -5.50 -8.01
C GLY A 301 22.92 -6.10 -6.92
N VAL A 302 21.79 -6.67 -7.33
CA VAL A 302 20.78 -7.27 -6.43
C VAL A 302 21.15 -8.72 -6.15
N TYR A 303 21.48 -9.01 -4.90
CA TYR A 303 21.67 -10.37 -4.41
C TYR A 303 20.42 -10.84 -3.66
N TRP A 304 19.86 -11.94 -4.12
CA TRP A 304 18.73 -12.57 -3.46
C TRP A 304 19.25 -13.67 -2.53
N MET A 305 19.05 -13.47 -1.24
CA MET A 305 19.52 -14.37 -0.19
C MET A 305 18.87 -15.74 -0.29
N THR A 306 19.61 -16.75 0.09
CA THR A 306 19.06 -18.08 0.32
C THR A 306 18.18 -18.10 1.58
N PRO A 307 17.26 -19.06 1.72
CA PRO A 307 16.46 -19.21 2.94
C PRO A 307 17.27 -19.33 4.23
N GLN A 308 18.46 -19.94 4.16
CA GLN A 308 19.37 -20.08 5.31
C GLN A 308 19.97 -18.74 5.73
N GLU A 309 20.40 -17.89 4.77
CA GLU A 309 20.91 -16.55 5.05
C GLU A 309 19.82 -15.67 5.66
N VAL A 310 18.61 -15.71 5.12
CA VAL A 310 17.44 -15.00 5.69
C VAL A 310 17.18 -15.45 7.12
N GLN A 311 17.18 -16.78 7.36
CA GLN A 311 16.94 -17.32 8.69
C GLN A 311 17.99 -16.86 9.71
N GLN A 312 19.26 -16.74 9.32
CA GLN A 312 20.32 -16.22 10.21
C GLN A 312 20.03 -14.77 10.62
N LEU A 313 19.66 -13.89 9.67
CA LEU A 313 19.32 -12.50 9.98
C LEU A 313 18.08 -12.40 10.88
N VAL A 314 17.01 -13.12 10.54
CA VAL A 314 15.75 -13.09 11.30
C VAL A 314 15.97 -13.68 12.71
N ALA A 315 16.72 -14.76 12.83
CA ALA A 315 17.03 -15.35 14.12
C ALA A 315 17.84 -14.42 15.04
N ALA A 316 18.74 -13.62 14.46
CA ALA A 316 19.51 -12.63 15.22
C ALA A 316 18.66 -11.43 15.71
N VAL A 317 17.56 -11.11 15.06
CA VAL A 317 16.56 -10.16 15.59
C VAL A 317 15.80 -10.77 16.76
N GLY A 318 15.52 -12.08 16.70
CA GLY A 318 14.69 -12.77 17.66
C GLY A 318 13.34 -12.09 17.82
N ASP A 319 12.98 -11.73 19.05
CA ASP A 319 11.75 -11.02 19.38
C ASP A 319 11.95 -9.50 19.63
N ALA A 320 13.13 -8.94 19.30
CA ALA A 320 13.47 -7.56 19.64
C ALA A 320 12.48 -6.54 19.01
N SER A 321 12.10 -6.72 17.75
CA SER A 321 11.12 -5.87 17.09
C SER A 321 9.74 -6.00 17.75
N GLN A 322 9.31 -7.22 18.09
CA GLN A 322 8.03 -7.45 18.76
C GLN A 322 8.01 -6.86 20.17
N ARG A 323 9.08 -7.02 20.95
CA ARG A 323 9.23 -6.40 22.28
C ARG A 323 9.20 -4.89 22.17
N TYR A 324 9.90 -4.32 21.19
CA TYR A 324 9.87 -2.89 20.94
C TYR A 324 8.44 -2.42 20.67
N VAL A 325 7.73 -3.05 19.73
CA VAL A 325 6.34 -2.71 19.41
C VAL A 325 5.47 -2.79 20.65
N LYS A 326 5.49 -3.92 21.38
CA LYS A 326 4.71 -4.09 22.62
C LYS A 326 5.00 -3.00 23.65
N SER A 327 6.26 -2.54 23.77
CA SER A 327 6.63 -1.47 24.70
C SER A 327 6.07 -0.10 24.35
N LYS A 328 5.63 0.09 23.11
CA LYS A 328 5.07 1.34 22.59
C LYS A 328 3.56 1.32 22.45
N LEU A 329 2.96 0.15 22.50
CA LEU A 329 1.51 0.00 22.45
C LEU A 329 0.86 0.30 23.80
N PRO A 330 -0.37 0.84 23.78
CA PRO A 330 -1.21 0.84 24.98
C PRO A 330 -1.42 -0.57 25.51
N PRO A 331 -1.59 -0.78 26.81
CA PRO A 331 -1.72 -2.10 27.42
C PRO A 331 -2.80 -2.99 26.79
N ASP A 332 -3.94 -2.40 26.39
CA ASP A 332 -5.07 -3.06 25.73
C ASP A 332 -4.76 -3.53 24.29
N ALA A 333 -3.66 -3.07 23.69
CA ALA A 333 -3.29 -3.34 22.30
C ALA A 333 -2.07 -4.26 22.16
N THR A 334 -1.38 -4.63 23.24
CA THR A 334 -0.17 -5.45 23.18
C THR A 334 -0.42 -6.83 22.57
N GLY A 335 -1.62 -7.38 22.75
CA GLY A 335 -2.04 -8.65 22.16
C GLY A 335 -2.12 -8.66 20.64
N LEU A 336 -2.27 -7.49 19.99
CA LEU A 336 -2.31 -7.37 18.52
C LEU A 336 -1.03 -7.92 17.86
N VAL A 337 0.13 -7.77 18.51
CA VAL A 337 1.41 -8.26 17.98
C VAL A 337 1.44 -9.78 17.88
N ASP A 338 0.98 -10.46 18.93
CA ASP A 338 0.94 -11.94 18.96
C ASP A 338 -0.16 -12.47 18.03
N GLN A 339 -1.29 -11.77 17.98
CA GLN A 339 -2.39 -12.07 17.06
C GLN A 339 -1.89 -11.99 15.63
N PHE A 340 -1.26 -10.90 15.23
CA PHE A 340 -0.74 -10.72 13.87
C PHE A 340 0.33 -11.76 13.51
N ALA A 341 1.25 -12.06 14.44
CA ALA A 341 2.26 -13.08 14.23
C ALA A 341 1.65 -14.48 14.01
N LYS A 342 0.55 -14.80 14.71
CA LYS A 342 -0.18 -16.06 14.49
C LYS A 342 -0.91 -16.06 13.13
N GLU A 343 -1.56 -14.97 12.79
CA GLU A 343 -2.27 -14.80 11.51
C GLU A 343 -1.31 -14.86 10.33
N GLY A 344 -0.14 -14.20 10.44
CA GLY A 344 0.90 -14.20 9.42
C GLY A 344 1.42 -15.61 9.11
N ARG A 345 1.73 -16.39 10.14
CA ARG A 345 2.13 -17.81 9.95
C ARG A 345 1.05 -18.63 9.25
N ALA A 346 -0.21 -18.39 9.56
CA ALA A 346 -1.33 -19.07 8.90
C ALA A 346 -1.46 -18.65 7.42
N LEU A 347 -1.26 -17.37 7.14
CA LEU A 347 -1.26 -16.84 5.77
C LEU A 347 -0.09 -17.38 4.95
N ASP A 348 1.13 -17.40 5.48
CA ASP A 348 2.30 -17.98 4.79
C ASP A 348 2.07 -19.45 4.44
N LYS A 349 1.50 -20.23 5.34
CA LYS A 349 1.15 -21.63 5.09
C LYS A 349 0.07 -21.78 4.02
N ALA A 350 -0.93 -20.90 4.03
CA ALA A 350 -2.04 -20.93 3.07
C ALA A 350 -1.65 -20.41 1.69
N ASN A 351 -0.60 -19.60 1.61
CA ASN A 351 -0.16 -18.93 0.39
C ASN A 351 1.34 -19.23 0.12
N PRO A 352 1.71 -20.48 -0.25
CA PRO A 352 3.09 -20.81 -0.53
C PRO A 352 3.62 -20.02 -1.74
N PRO A 353 4.97 -19.91 -1.90
CA PRO A 353 5.57 -19.26 -3.06
C PRO A 353 5.01 -19.78 -4.39
N GLY A 354 4.74 -18.90 -5.34
CA GLY A 354 4.14 -19.21 -6.65
C GLY A 354 2.61 -19.31 -6.63
N SER A 355 1.96 -19.20 -5.48
CA SER A 355 0.49 -19.31 -5.38
C SER A 355 -0.24 -18.01 -5.72
N SER A 356 0.39 -16.85 -5.51
CA SER A 356 -0.23 -15.55 -5.72
C SER A 356 -0.49 -15.27 -7.21
N TRP A 357 -1.59 -14.58 -7.49
CA TRP A 357 -1.88 -14.06 -8.82
C TRP A 357 -0.84 -13.05 -9.28
N VAL A 358 -0.25 -12.28 -8.33
CA VAL A 358 0.80 -11.30 -8.59
C VAL A 358 2.02 -11.97 -9.23
N GLU A 359 2.43 -13.15 -8.74
CA GLU A 359 3.57 -13.90 -9.24
C GLU A 359 3.38 -14.43 -10.67
N LYS A 360 2.13 -14.45 -11.17
CA LYS A 360 1.75 -14.93 -12.50
C LYS A 360 1.61 -13.81 -13.54
N ILE A 361 1.88 -12.56 -13.14
CA ILE A 361 1.74 -11.40 -14.04
C ILE A 361 2.78 -11.47 -15.15
N ASP A 362 2.30 -11.27 -16.37
CA ASP A 362 3.17 -11.01 -17.51
C ASP A 362 3.67 -9.56 -17.46
N CYS A 363 4.94 -9.39 -17.08
CA CYS A 363 5.57 -8.08 -16.96
C CYS A 363 5.93 -7.46 -18.31
N SER A 364 5.88 -8.19 -19.43
CA SER A 364 6.16 -7.64 -20.77
C SER A 364 5.20 -6.50 -21.12
N LYS A 365 3.96 -6.54 -20.63
CA LYS A 365 2.96 -5.48 -20.78
C LYS A 365 3.39 -4.11 -20.19
N TYR A 366 4.41 -4.10 -19.33
CA TYR A 366 4.95 -2.92 -18.68
C TYR A 366 6.30 -2.47 -19.23
N ALA A 367 6.90 -3.18 -20.19
CA ALA A 367 8.24 -2.90 -20.72
C ALA A 367 8.43 -1.46 -21.24
N GLY A 368 7.36 -0.82 -21.76
CA GLY A 368 7.38 0.56 -22.20
C GLY A 368 7.11 1.60 -21.08
N GLN A 369 6.65 1.16 -19.91
CA GLN A 369 6.32 2.02 -18.77
C GLN A 369 7.39 1.97 -17.68
N ILE A 370 7.95 0.77 -17.44
CA ILE A 370 8.99 0.54 -16.44
C ILE A 370 10.35 0.73 -17.10
N VAL A 371 10.98 1.87 -16.87
CA VAL A 371 12.33 2.15 -17.35
C VAL A 371 13.31 1.89 -16.21
N ILE A 372 13.93 0.70 -16.23
CA ILE A 372 15.03 0.35 -15.33
C ILE A 372 16.31 0.95 -15.93
N LYS A 373 16.70 2.15 -15.48
CA LYS A 373 17.92 2.84 -15.94
C LYS A 373 19.17 2.19 -15.38
#